data_0fefd032ce40dae3addf6979a48bedfe
#
_entry.id   0fefd032ce40dae3addf6979a48bedfe
#
_cell.length_a   1.000
_cell.length_b   1.000
_cell.length_c   1.000
_cell.angle_alpha   90.00
_cell.angle_beta   90.00
_cell.angle_gamma   90.00
#
_symmetry.space_group_name_H-M   'P 1'
#
loop_
_entity.id
_entity.type
_entity.pdbx_description
1 polymer ?
#
loop_
_entity_poly.entity_id
_entity_poly.type
_entity_poly.pdbx_seq_one_letter_code
_entity_poly.pdbx_strand_id
1 'polypeptide(L)'
;MLPAIIPSNGWGYHWANGPDWTSTIAIIPWNIYLFYGDSHLLELCYDNIKRYVDYIDEISPSGLTDWGLGDWVPVKSKTPKEFTSTAYYYVDAVILAKAAKLFGKTEDFEKYTALSEKIKNALNNKYFDDEKGIYGTGLQTELSVALHWGLVPEEHKAVVAENLAERVKADNKHIDVGLLGTKTILNALSENGYPGLAYDVASQETFPSWGWWIVNGATTFYENWPLDAGRDISMNH
;
A
#
# COMPACT_ATOMS: atom_id res chain seq x y z
N MET A 1 -12.75 -2.79 -16.64
CA MET A 1 -11.57 -3.32 -15.92
C MET A 1 -10.35 -2.62 -16.46
N LEU A 2 -9.47 -2.13 -15.60
CA LEU A 2 -8.18 -1.58 -16.03
C LEU A 2 -7.17 -2.72 -16.17
N PRO A 3 -6.27 -2.70 -17.18
CA PRO A 3 -5.13 -3.60 -17.17
C PRO A 3 -4.17 -3.20 -16.05
N ALA A 4 -3.43 -4.16 -15.52
CA ALA A 4 -2.43 -3.89 -14.47
C ALA A 4 -1.26 -3.05 -15.00
N ILE A 5 -0.96 -3.16 -16.29
CA ILE A 5 0.10 -2.42 -16.99
C ILE A 5 -0.53 -1.61 -18.13
N ILE A 6 -0.19 -0.34 -18.22
CA ILE A 6 -0.70 0.56 -19.27
C ILE A 6 0.48 1.20 -20.02
N PRO A 7 0.63 0.96 -21.33
CA PRO A 7 -0.17 0.07 -22.18
C PRO A 7 0.05 -1.40 -21.83
N SER A 8 -0.96 -2.25 -22.03
CA SER A 8 -0.92 -3.66 -21.58
C SER A 8 0.07 -4.54 -22.38
N ASN A 9 0.43 -4.14 -23.57
CA ASN A 9 1.43 -4.77 -24.45
C ASN A 9 1.46 -6.33 -24.42
N GLY A 10 0.29 -6.96 -24.53
CA GLY A 10 0.17 -8.41 -24.53
C GLY A 10 -0.09 -9.07 -23.18
N TRP A 11 0.04 -8.37 -22.05
CA TRP A 11 -0.29 -8.87 -20.71
C TRP A 11 -1.80 -9.05 -20.49
N GLY A 12 -2.63 -8.38 -21.31
CA GLY A 12 -4.10 -8.47 -21.23
C GLY A 12 -4.69 -7.79 -20.01
N TYR A 13 -5.88 -8.26 -19.62
CA TYR A 13 -6.66 -7.67 -18.53
C TYR A 13 -6.77 -8.56 -17.29
N HIS A 14 -6.22 -9.77 -17.33
CA HIS A 14 -6.41 -10.77 -16.27
C HIS A 14 -5.18 -10.93 -15.38
N TRP A 15 -4.01 -10.65 -15.90
CA TRP A 15 -2.77 -10.77 -15.15
C TRP A 15 -2.55 -9.54 -14.26
N ALA A 16 -2.10 -9.77 -13.05
CA ALA A 16 -1.69 -8.73 -12.09
C ALA A 16 -2.79 -7.71 -11.74
N ASN A 17 -4.06 -8.03 -11.91
CA ASN A 17 -5.16 -7.22 -11.43
C ASN A 17 -5.41 -7.46 -9.94
N GLY A 18 -5.95 -6.46 -9.28
CA GLY A 18 -6.31 -6.50 -7.87
C GLY A 18 -6.08 -5.16 -7.20
N PRO A 19 -6.61 -4.95 -6.00
CA PRO A 19 -6.56 -3.66 -5.32
C PRO A 19 -5.14 -3.12 -5.15
N ASP A 20 -4.18 -3.95 -4.81
CA ASP A 20 -2.79 -3.55 -4.60
C ASP A 20 -2.09 -2.99 -5.86
N TRP A 21 -2.68 -3.16 -7.06
CA TRP A 21 -2.18 -2.62 -8.32
C TRP A 21 -3.18 -1.68 -9.01
N THR A 22 -4.43 -2.08 -9.08
CA THR A 22 -5.45 -1.34 -9.83
C THR A 22 -5.98 -0.11 -9.06
N SER A 23 -5.69 0.03 -7.77
CA SER A 23 -6.04 1.20 -6.93
C SER A 23 -5.50 2.52 -7.47
N THR A 24 -4.62 2.50 -8.46
CA THR A 24 -4.20 3.71 -9.17
C THR A 24 -5.37 4.51 -9.72
N ILE A 25 -6.49 3.84 -10.07
CA ILE A 25 -7.72 4.50 -10.53
C ILE A 25 -8.33 5.43 -9.48
N ALA A 26 -8.15 5.12 -8.19
CA ALA A 26 -8.62 5.93 -7.06
C ALA A 26 -7.52 6.84 -6.52
N ILE A 27 -6.32 6.28 -6.29
CA ILE A 27 -5.21 6.98 -5.62
C ILE A 27 -4.68 8.14 -6.45
N ILE A 28 -4.52 7.98 -7.78
CA ILE A 28 -3.96 9.06 -8.62
C ILE A 28 -4.91 10.26 -8.69
N PRO A 29 -6.21 10.12 -9.03
CA PRO A 29 -7.12 11.26 -9.04
C PRO A 29 -7.27 11.93 -7.67
N TRP A 30 -7.27 11.14 -6.59
CA TRP A 30 -7.31 11.66 -5.23
C TRP A 30 -6.07 12.48 -4.89
N ASN A 31 -4.87 12.01 -5.24
CA ASN A 31 -3.63 12.73 -5.02
C ASN A 31 -3.56 14.03 -5.85
N ILE A 32 -4.04 14.04 -7.09
CA ILE A 32 -4.14 15.26 -7.89
C ILE A 32 -5.01 16.29 -7.17
N TYR A 33 -6.15 15.86 -6.63
CA TYR A 33 -6.98 16.75 -5.83
C TYR A 33 -6.26 17.27 -4.58
N LEU A 34 -5.55 16.41 -3.84
CA LEU A 34 -4.84 16.84 -2.63
C LEU A 34 -3.69 17.81 -2.91
N PHE A 35 -2.93 17.60 -3.98
CA PHE A 35 -1.75 18.42 -4.28
C PHE A 35 -2.06 19.70 -5.04
N TYR A 36 -3.08 19.69 -5.89
CA TYR A 36 -3.38 20.80 -6.78
C TYR A 36 -4.75 21.46 -6.52
N GLY A 37 -5.59 20.89 -5.67
CA GLY A 37 -6.98 21.34 -5.47
C GLY A 37 -7.89 21.08 -6.67
N ASP A 38 -7.40 20.33 -7.67
CA ASP A 38 -8.14 20.03 -8.89
C ASP A 38 -8.91 18.70 -8.75
N SER A 39 -10.23 18.80 -8.65
CA SER A 39 -11.12 17.64 -8.52
C SER A 39 -11.59 17.07 -9.86
N HIS A 40 -11.23 17.67 -10.99
CA HIS A 40 -11.78 17.30 -12.31
C HIS A 40 -11.52 15.84 -12.68
N LEU A 41 -10.28 15.36 -12.52
CA LEU A 41 -9.97 13.98 -12.82
C LEU A 41 -10.69 12.99 -11.85
N LEU A 42 -10.83 13.38 -10.58
CA LEU A 42 -11.56 12.58 -9.60
C LEU A 42 -13.04 12.46 -9.96
N GLU A 43 -13.65 13.55 -10.45
CA GLU A 43 -15.03 13.57 -10.93
C GLU A 43 -15.20 12.68 -12.17
N LEU A 44 -14.30 12.79 -13.15
CA LEU A 44 -14.31 11.93 -14.35
C LEU A 44 -14.15 10.44 -14.03
N CYS A 45 -13.37 10.10 -13.02
CA CYS A 45 -13.11 8.71 -12.63
C CYS A 45 -14.15 8.17 -11.64
N TYR A 46 -14.98 9.00 -11.02
CA TYR A 46 -15.85 8.63 -9.90
C TYR A 46 -16.67 7.37 -10.14
N ASP A 47 -17.42 7.31 -11.23
CA ASP A 47 -18.26 6.14 -11.55
C ASP A 47 -17.45 4.88 -11.88
N ASN A 48 -16.22 5.06 -12.36
CA ASN A 48 -15.31 3.92 -12.60
C ASN A 48 -14.74 3.39 -11.29
N ILE A 49 -14.35 4.27 -10.35
CA ILE A 49 -13.92 3.90 -9.00
C ILE A 49 -15.05 3.18 -8.28
N LYS A 50 -16.27 3.73 -8.34
CA LYS A 50 -17.47 3.13 -7.75
C LYS A 50 -17.71 1.72 -8.25
N ARG A 51 -17.75 1.51 -9.57
CA ARG A 51 -17.91 0.18 -10.18
C ARG A 51 -16.80 -0.79 -9.79
N TYR A 52 -15.59 -0.28 -9.62
CA TYR A 52 -14.45 -1.09 -9.21
C TYR A 52 -14.58 -1.54 -7.75
N VAL A 53 -14.89 -0.63 -6.84
CA VAL A 53 -15.07 -0.94 -5.42
C VAL A 53 -16.28 -1.86 -5.20
N ASP A 54 -17.40 -1.62 -5.90
CA ASP A 54 -18.58 -2.47 -5.84
C ASP A 54 -18.26 -3.89 -6.31
N TYR A 55 -17.48 -4.04 -7.37
CA TYR A 55 -17.04 -5.35 -7.85
C TYR A 55 -16.18 -6.10 -6.83
N ILE A 56 -15.26 -5.40 -6.15
CA ILE A 56 -14.45 -6.04 -5.11
C ILE A 56 -15.35 -6.49 -3.94
N ASP A 57 -16.33 -5.69 -3.51
CA ASP A 57 -17.27 -6.08 -2.45
C ASP A 57 -18.11 -7.30 -2.85
N GLU A 58 -18.53 -7.39 -4.11
CA GLU A 58 -19.26 -8.54 -4.63
C GLU A 58 -18.45 -9.83 -4.55
N ILE A 59 -17.18 -9.81 -4.97
CA ILE A 59 -16.31 -11.00 -4.96
C ILE A 59 -15.66 -11.27 -3.61
N SER A 60 -15.75 -10.33 -2.66
CA SER A 60 -15.09 -10.38 -1.35
C SER A 60 -16.07 -10.06 -0.20
N PRO A 61 -17.17 -10.80 -0.07
CA PRO A 61 -18.28 -10.48 0.85
C PRO A 61 -17.86 -10.48 2.34
N SER A 62 -16.76 -11.15 2.68
CA SER A 62 -16.18 -11.12 4.03
C SER A 62 -15.52 -9.80 4.40
N GLY A 63 -15.22 -8.93 3.42
CA GLY A 63 -14.37 -7.75 3.57
C GLY A 63 -12.88 -8.04 3.40
N LEU A 64 -12.49 -9.32 3.20
CA LEU A 64 -11.11 -9.73 2.91
C LEU A 64 -11.02 -10.16 1.45
N THR A 65 -9.92 -9.81 0.79
CA THR A 65 -9.64 -10.21 -0.59
C THR A 65 -8.18 -10.62 -0.77
N ASP A 66 -7.95 -11.72 -1.49
CA ASP A 66 -6.63 -12.17 -1.93
C ASP A 66 -6.39 -11.91 -3.43
N TRP A 67 -7.28 -11.13 -4.05
CA TRP A 67 -7.16 -10.75 -5.44
C TRP A 67 -6.10 -9.65 -5.59
N GLY A 68 -4.93 -10.00 -6.10
CA GLY A 68 -3.78 -9.10 -6.27
C GLY A 68 -2.47 -9.86 -6.47
N LEU A 69 -1.36 -9.14 -6.47
CA LEU A 69 -0.01 -9.71 -6.56
C LEU A 69 0.70 -9.78 -5.21
N GLY A 70 0.30 -8.96 -4.26
CA GLY A 70 1.00 -8.83 -2.99
C GLY A 70 2.11 -7.78 -3.03
N ASP A 71 2.93 -7.76 -1.99
CA ASP A 71 4.09 -6.87 -1.91
C ASP A 71 5.18 -7.37 -2.85
N TRP A 72 5.22 -6.78 -4.05
CA TRP A 72 6.02 -7.26 -5.17
C TRP A 72 7.52 -7.04 -4.94
N VAL A 73 8.33 -8.05 -5.22
CA VAL A 73 9.80 -8.03 -5.13
C VAL A 73 10.37 -7.60 -3.77
N PRO A 74 9.92 -8.16 -2.65
CA PRO A 74 10.56 -7.89 -1.36
C PRO A 74 12.00 -8.45 -1.35
N VAL A 75 12.81 -8.02 -0.38
CA VAL A 75 14.18 -8.55 -0.25
C VAL A 75 14.16 -10.04 0.13
N LYS A 76 13.52 -10.37 1.25
CA LYS A 76 13.43 -11.75 1.78
C LYS A 76 12.08 -12.06 2.43
N SER A 77 11.38 -11.05 2.98
CA SER A 77 10.11 -11.24 3.67
C SER A 77 8.98 -11.54 2.70
N LYS A 78 7.92 -12.21 3.20
CA LYS A 78 6.73 -12.53 2.39
C LYS A 78 5.50 -12.12 3.18
N THR A 79 5.04 -10.90 2.96
CA THR A 79 3.75 -10.43 3.45
C THR A 79 2.62 -11.20 2.76
N PRO A 80 1.60 -11.69 3.50
CA PRO A 80 0.46 -12.36 2.90
C PRO A 80 -0.24 -11.45 1.86
N LYS A 81 -0.46 -11.96 0.67
CA LYS A 81 -1.14 -11.24 -0.41
C LYS A 81 -2.52 -10.72 0.01
N GLU A 82 -3.28 -11.52 0.74
CA GLU A 82 -4.59 -11.11 1.27
C GLU A 82 -4.49 -9.87 2.15
N PHE A 83 -3.41 -9.73 2.93
CA PHE A 83 -3.20 -8.56 3.78
C PHE A 83 -3.06 -7.29 2.92
N THR A 84 -2.16 -7.29 1.95
CA THR A 84 -1.90 -6.13 1.09
C THR A 84 -3.09 -5.80 0.20
N SER A 85 -3.68 -6.80 -0.45
CA SER A 85 -4.85 -6.60 -1.31
C SER A 85 -6.04 -6.06 -0.53
N THR A 86 -6.29 -6.54 0.70
CA THR A 86 -7.35 -6.03 1.57
C THR A 86 -7.06 -4.61 2.06
N ALA A 87 -5.80 -4.30 2.38
CA ALA A 87 -5.40 -2.94 2.77
C ALA A 87 -5.67 -1.92 1.65
N TYR A 88 -5.36 -2.25 0.41
CA TYR A 88 -5.64 -1.38 -0.73
C TYR A 88 -7.13 -1.31 -1.08
N TYR A 89 -7.88 -2.40 -0.91
CA TYR A 89 -9.34 -2.37 -1.00
C TYR A 89 -9.95 -1.39 0.03
N TYR A 90 -9.43 -1.39 1.26
CA TYR A 90 -9.80 -0.39 2.26
C TYR A 90 -9.51 1.04 1.78
N VAL A 91 -8.32 1.28 1.24
CA VAL A 91 -7.92 2.59 0.71
C VAL A 91 -8.88 3.07 -0.38
N ASP A 92 -9.25 2.20 -1.31
CA ASP A 92 -10.18 2.51 -2.39
C ASP A 92 -11.56 2.90 -1.86
N ALA A 93 -12.08 2.16 -0.88
CA ALA A 93 -13.36 2.46 -0.22
C ALA A 93 -13.30 3.80 0.53
N VAL A 94 -12.21 4.09 1.24
CA VAL A 94 -11.99 5.37 1.94
C VAL A 94 -11.92 6.55 0.96
N ILE A 95 -11.17 6.40 -0.14
CA ILE A 95 -11.07 7.45 -1.16
C ILE A 95 -12.44 7.70 -1.79
N LEU A 96 -13.17 6.65 -2.13
CA LEU A 96 -14.50 6.78 -2.71
C LEU A 96 -15.49 7.45 -1.76
N ALA A 97 -15.47 7.11 -0.47
CA ALA A 97 -16.27 7.80 0.55
C ALA A 97 -15.93 9.30 0.64
N LYS A 98 -14.63 9.64 0.67
CA LYS A 98 -14.17 11.03 0.69
C LYS A 98 -14.58 11.79 -0.59
N ALA A 99 -14.46 11.17 -1.75
CA ALA A 99 -14.89 11.73 -3.02
C ALA A 99 -16.43 11.94 -3.05
N ALA A 100 -17.20 10.96 -2.57
CA ALA A 100 -18.64 11.08 -2.43
C ALA A 100 -19.03 12.28 -1.54
N LYS A 101 -18.37 12.45 -0.42
CA LYS A 101 -18.56 13.62 0.47
C LYS A 101 -18.24 14.93 -0.25
N LEU A 102 -17.11 14.99 -0.97
CA LEU A 102 -16.68 16.17 -1.73
C LEU A 102 -17.71 16.56 -2.77
N PHE A 103 -18.32 15.59 -3.45
CA PHE A 103 -19.33 15.83 -4.51
C PHE A 103 -20.79 15.85 -4.00
N GLY A 104 -21.02 15.85 -2.69
CA GLY A 104 -22.34 15.91 -2.08
C GLY A 104 -23.23 14.68 -2.32
N LYS A 105 -22.63 13.52 -2.59
CA LYS A 105 -23.32 12.24 -2.83
C LYS A 105 -23.51 11.51 -1.50
N THR A 106 -24.52 11.90 -0.73
CA THR A 106 -24.73 11.45 0.66
C THR A 106 -24.90 9.95 0.78
N GLU A 107 -25.72 9.32 -0.07
CA GLU A 107 -25.95 7.87 -0.04
C GLU A 107 -24.66 7.07 -0.29
N ASP A 108 -23.86 7.51 -1.28
CA ASP A 108 -22.57 6.89 -1.56
C ASP A 108 -21.57 7.10 -0.40
N PHE A 109 -21.58 8.30 0.20
CA PHE A 109 -20.72 8.58 1.36
C PHE A 109 -21.02 7.62 2.53
N GLU A 110 -22.30 7.45 2.88
CA GLU A 110 -22.71 6.53 3.94
C GLU A 110 -22.35 5.07 3.60
N LYS A 111 -22.67 4.63 2.38
CA LYS A 111 -22.37 3.28 1.89
C LYS A 111 -20.88 2.96 1.98
N TYR A 112 -20.03 3.80 1.41
CA TYR A 112 -18.59 3.50 1.32
C TYR A 112 -17.84 3.76 2.63
N THR A 113 -18.37 4.62 3.52
CA THR A 113 -17.91 4.71 4.90
C THR A 113 -18.17 3.41 5.63
N ALA A 114 -19.40 2.88 5.59
CA ALA A 114 -19.73 1.60 6.21
C ALA A 114 -18.91 0.44 5.62
N LEU A 115 -18.68 0.44 4.30
CA LEU A 115 -17.84 -0.55 3.65
C LEU A 115 -16.39 -0.47 4.12
N SER A 116 -15.81 0.72 4.21
CA SER A 116 -14.44 0.88 4.70
C SER A 116 -14.27 0.37 6.13
N GLU A 117 -15.22 0.65 7.02
CA GLU A 117 -15.21 0.11 8.38
C GLU A 117 -15.36 -1.43 8.41
N LYS A 118 -16.22 -2.01 7.56
CA LYS A 118 -16.33 -3.47 7.40
C LYS A 118 -14.98 -4.09 7.03
N ILE A 119 -14.29 -3.52 6.03
CA ILE A 119 -12.99 -4.00 5.55
C ILE A 119 -11.93 -3.87 6.65
N LYS A 120 -11.84 -2.71 7.29
CA LYS A 120 -10.90 -2.44 8.38
C LYS A 120 -11.08 -3.44 9.53
N ASN A 121 -12.32 -3.66 9.95
CA ASN A 121 -12.64 -4.61 11.01
C ASN A 121 -12.28 -6.05 10.60
N ALA A 122 -12.58 -6.46 9.38
CA ALA A 122 -12.24 -7.79 8.89
C ALA A 122 -10.73 -8.03 8.87
N LEU A 123 -9.96 -7.04 8.40
CA LEU A 123 -8.49 -7.10 8.38
C LEU A 123 -7.91 -7.16 9.79
N ASN A 124 -8.37 -6.27 10.70
CA ASN A 124 -7.88 -6.23 12.08
C ASN A 124 -8.23 -7.52 12.82
N ASN A 125 -9.45 -8.03 12.70
CA ASN A 125 -9.85 -9.29 13.34
C ASN A 125 -8.99 -10.49 12.91
N LYS A 126 -8.44 -10.46 11.70
CA LYS A 126 -7.63 -11.57 11.18
C LYS A 126 -6.14 -11.40 11.43
N TYR A 127 -5.62 -10.20 11.33
CA TYR A 127 -4.18 -9.95 11.27
C TYR A 127 -3.61 -9.18 12.44
N PHE A 128 -4.42 -8.43 13.20
CA PHE A 128 -3.93 -7.62 14.29
C PHE A 128 -3.88 -8.44 15.59
N ASP A 129 -2.70 -8.51 16.19
CA ASP A 129 -2.44 -9.05 17.53
C ASP A 129 -2.34 -7.84 18.48
N ASP A 130 -3.40 -7.57 19.23
CA ASP A 130 -3.51 -6.41 20.12
C ASP A 130 -2.62 -6.52 21.37
N GLU A 131 -2.35 -7.75 21.84
CA GLU A 131 -1.45 -7.98 22.96
C GLU A 131 -0.01 -7.62 22.62
N LYS A 132 0.41 -7.94 21.39
CA LYS A 132 1.77 -7.64 20.90
C LYS A 132 1.88 -6.30 20.18
N GLY A 133 0.77 -5.74 19.73
CA GLY A 133 0.75 -4.52 18.91
C GLY A 133 1.39 -4.73 17.52
N ILE A 134 1.14 -5.88 16.87
CA ILE A 134 1.69 -6.19 15.55
C ILE A 134 0.61 -6.69 14.59
N TYR A 135 0.88 -6.57 13.30
CA TYR A 135 0.12 -7.22 12.24
C TYR A 135 0.86 -8.45 11.73
N GLY A 136 0.13 -9.57 11.55
CA GLY A 136 0.68 -10.81 11.03
C GLY A 136 1.87 -11.32 11.85
N THR A 137 3.06 -11.27 11.28
CA THR A 137 4.31 -11.66 11.93
C THR A 137 5.22 -10.48 12.27
N GLY A 138 4.74 -9.25 12.13
CA GLY A 138 5.50 -8.03 12.42
C GLY A 138 6.53 -7.69 11.35
N LEU A 139 6.24 -8.00 10.09
CA LEU A 139 7.09 -7.61 8.97
C LEU A 139 7.00 -6.09 8.72
N GLN A 140 8.07 -5.53 8.17
CA GLN A 140 8.14 -4.08 7.87
C GLN A 140 6.95 -3.63 6.99
N THR A 141 6.58 -4.40 5.97
CA THR A 141 5.43 -4.10 5.11
C THR A 141 4.11 -4.18 5.89
N GLU A 142 3.91 -5.22 6.71
CA GLU A 142 2.68 -5.39 7.49
C GLU A 142 2.43 -4.19 8.42
N LEU A 143 3.46 -3.78 9.17
CA LEU A 143 3.37 -2.68 10.12
C LEU A 143 3.26 -1.32 9.43
N SER A 144 4.07 -1.08 8.39
CA SER A 144 4.08 0.21 7.70
C SER A 144 2.83 0.47 6.87
N VAL A 145 2.28 -0.55 6.21
CA VAL A 145 1.02 -0.45 5.47
C VAL A 145 -0.14 -0.17 6.42
N ALA A 146 -0.21 -0.87 7.55
CA ALA A 146 -1.26 -0.66 8.54
C ALA A 146 -1.23 0.76 9.14
N LEU A 147 -0.05 1.28 9.48
CA LEU A 147 0.14 2.64 10.01
C LEU A 147 -0.20 3.71 8.96
N HIS A 148 0.41 3.62 7.79
CA HIS A 148 0.30 4.64 6.75
C HIS A 148 -1.14 4.80 6.23
N TRP A 149 -1.85 3.70 6.05
CA TRP A 149 -3.21 3.74 5.55
C TRP A 149 -4.29 3.90 6.63
N GLY A 150 -3.91 3.98 7.92
CA GLY A 150 -4.85 4.24 9.01
C GLY A 150 -5.70 3.03 9.41
N LEU A 151 -5.17 1.82 9.18
CA LEU A 151 -5.82 0.57 9.60
C LEU A 151 -5.70 0.33 11.11
N VAL A 152 -4.61 0.81 11.73
CA VAL A 152 -4.35 0.63 13.17
C VAL A 152 -5.40 1.36 14.00
N PRO A 153 -6.00 0.70 15.02
CA PRO A 153 -6.81 1.39 16.03
C PRO A 153 -5.99 2.48 16.74
N GLU A 154 -6.60 3.63 17.02
CA GLU A 154 -5.86 4.82 17.51
C GLU A 154 -5.10 4.55 18.82
N GLU A 155 -5.70 3.78 19.73
CA GLU A 155 -5.11 3.37 21.01
C GLU A 155 -3.85 2.49 20.86
N HIS A 156 -3.69 1.80 19.74
CA HIS A 156 -2.55 0.92 19.46
C HIS A 156 -1.48 1.54 18.54
N LYS A 157 -1.73 2.74 18.02
CA LYS A 157 -0.88 3.37 17.00
C LYS A 157 0.56 3.56 17.48
N ALA A 158 0.74 3.97 18.73
CA ALA A 158 2.06 4.20 19.31
C ALA A 158 2.87 2.89 19.42
N VAL A 159 2.26 1.81 19.92
CA VAL A 159 2.96 0.52 20.07
C VAL A 159 3.26 -0.13 18.71
N VAL A 160 2.36 -0.02 17.74
CA VAL A 160 2.63 -0.53 16.38
C VAL A 160 3.77 0.25 15.71
N ALA A 161 3.83 1.56 15.92
CA ALA A 161 4.92 2.39 15.41
C ALA A 161 6.28 2.06 16.08
N GLU A 162 6.27 1.82 17.39
CA GLU A 162 7.45 1.34 18.12
C GLU A 162 7.93 -0.01 17.59
N ASN A 163 7.02 -0.96 17.39
CA ASN A 163 7.32 -2.27 16.82
C ASN A 163 7.90 -2.17 15.40
N LEU A 164 7.38 -1.25 14.56
CA LEU A 164 7.99 -0.97 13.25
C LEU A 164 9.42 -0.46 13.39
N ALA A 165 9.64 0.49 14.31
CA ALA A 165 10.98 1.04 14.54
C ALA A 165 11.96 -0.02 15.05
N GLU A 166 11.55 -0.86 16.00
CA GLU A 166 12.38 -1.96 16.51
C GLU A 166 12.65 -3.01 15.43
N ARG A 167 11.67 -3.33 14.60
CA ARG A 167 11.87 -4.22 13.46
C ARG A 167 12.90 -3.69 12.47
N VAL A 168 12.82 -2.42 12.12
CA VAL A 168 13.80 -1.76 11.23
C VAL A 168 15.20 -1.73 11.85
N LYS A 169 15.31 -1.47 13.16
CA LYS A 169 16.59 -1.54 13.87
C LYS A 169 17.17 -2.96 13.89
N ALA A 170 16.33 -3.98 14.12
CA ALA A 170 16.73 -5.38 14.09
C ALA A 170 17.22 -5.82 12.69
N ASP A 171 16.69 -5.21 11.64
CA ASP A 171 17.15 -5.40 10.25
C ASP A 171 18.35 -4.47 9.91
N ASN A 172 19.10 -3.98 10.93
CA ASN A 172 20.24 -3.07 10.78
C ASN A 172 19.92 -1.78 10.01
N LYS A 173 18.73 -1.25 10.18
CA LYS A 173 18.19 -0.06 9.48
C LYS A 173 18.14 -0.22 7.95
N HIS A 174 18.06 -1.47 7.47
CA HIS A 174 17.83 -1.77 6.07
C HIS A 174 16.35 -2.06 5.83
N ILE A 175 15.94 -1.84 4.61
CA ILE A 175 14.60 -2.19 4.17
C ILE A 175 14.48 -3.69 3.89
N ASP A 176 13.34 -4.25 4.24
CA ASP A 176 12.93 -5.60 3.83
C ASP A 176 11.45 -5.55 3.39
N VAL A 177 11.23 -4.82 2.31
CA VAL A 177 9.92 -4.54 1.73
C VAL A 177 9.96 -4.74 0.23
N GLY A 178 8.78 -4.97 -0.36
CA GLY A 178 8.56 -4.86 -1.80
C GLY A 178 7.99 -3.48 -2.18
N LEU A 179 7.36 -3.39 -3.34
CA LEU A 179 6.82 -2.14 -3.89
C LEU A 179 5.82 -1.45 -2.96
N LEU A 180 4.91 -2.21 -2.34
CA LEU A 180 3.86 -1.65 -1.48
C LEU A 180 4.42 -1.14 -0.16
N GLY A 181 5.34 -1.90 0.44
CA GLY A 181 6.04 -1.49 1.65
C GLY A 181 6.99 -0.32 1.41
N THR A 182 7.63 -0.25 0.24
CA THR A 182 8.48 0.88 -0.18
C THR A 182 7.72 2.21 -0.12
N LYS A 183 6.47 2.22 -0.58
CA LYS A 183 5.62 3.43 -0.53
C LYS A 183 5.31 3.88 0.89
N THR A 184 5.22 2.96 1.83
CA THR A 184 4.64 3.24 3.15
C THR A 184 5.68 3.41 4.26
N ILE A 185 6.82 2.71 4.19
CA ILE A 185 7.76 2.58 5.32
C ILE A 185 8.33 3.92 5.82
N LEU A 186 8.81 4.78 4.92
CA LEU A 186 9.42 6.06 5.33
C LEU A 186 8.36 7.01 5.90
N ASN A 187 7.17 7.03 5.30
CA ASN A 187 6.05 7.83 5.78
C ASN A 187 5.56 7.31 7.14
N ALA A 188 5.36 6.00 7.28
CA ALA A 188 4.93 5.39 8.53
C ALA A 188 5.88 5.68 9.69
N LEU A 189 7.19 5.60 9.46
CA LEU A 189 8.19 5.98 10.47
C LEU A 189 8.15 7.49 10.79
N SER A 190 8.15 8.35 9.77
CA SER A 190 8.25 9.80 9.93
C SER A 190 7.02 10.39 10.64
N GLU A 191 5.82 9.96 10.23
CA GLU A 191 4.55 10.45 10.76
C GLU A 191 4.25 9.96 12.18
N ASN A 192 4.95 8.90 12.63
CA ASN A 192 4.77 8.30 13.95
C ASN A 192 5.96 8.50 14.90
N GLY A 193 6.77 9.55 14.70
CA GLY A 193 7.78 9.99 15.66
C GLY A 193 9.20 9.45 15.43
N TYR A 194 9.45 8.75 14.33
CA TYR A 194 10.76 8.19 13.98
C TYR A 194 11.39 8.77 12.70
N PRO A 195 11.36 10.12 12.46
CA PRO A 195 11.88 10.69 11.22
C PRO A 195 13.39 10.48 11.06
N GLY A 196 14.15 10.47 12.19
CA GLY A 196 15.57 10.16 12.16
C GLY A 196 15.87 8.74 11.67
N LEU A 197 15.06 7.76 12.11
CA LEU A 197 15.21 6.38 11.63
C LEU A 197 14.80 6.25 10.16
N ALA A 198 13.77 6.94 9.72
CA ALA A 198 13.39 7.00 8.30
C ALA A 198 14.53 7.55 7.44
N TYR A 199 15.20 8.61 7.91
CA TYR A 199 16.39 9.16 7.25
C TYR A 199 17.54 8.16 7.21
N ASP A 200 17.82 7.48 8.33
CA ASP A 200 18.86 6.45 8.40
C ASP A 200 18.61 5.32 7.39
N VAL A 201 17.36 4.87 7.26
CA VAL A 201 16.96 3.86 6.26
C VAL A 201 17.16 4.37 4.84
N ALA A 202 16.71 5.60 4.55
CA ALA A 202 16.81 6.20 3.22
C ALA A 202 18.26 6.45 2.77
N SER A 203 19.16 6.72 3.72
CA SER A 203 20.55 7.05 3.47
C SER A 203 21.53 5.87 3.53
N GLN A 204 21.05 4.64 3.68
CA GLN A 204 21.89 3.44 3.61
C GLN A 204 22.54 3.29 2.24
N GLU A 205 23.83 2.92 2.21
CA GLU A 205 24.59 2.67 0.99
C GLU A 205 24.96 1.19 0.80
N THR A 206 24.60 0.34 1.77
CA THR A 206 24.83 -1.11 1.72
C THR A 206 23.55 -1.85 1.38
N PHE A 207 23.67 -3.09 0.86
CA PHE A 207 22.52 -3.92 0.44
C PHE A 207 21.69 -4.37 1.65
N PRO A 208 20.36 -4.32 1.55
CA PRO A 208 19.51 -3.73 0.50
C PRO A 208 19.17 -2.26 0.80
N SER A 209 19.35 -1.38 -0.15
CA SER A 209 18.97 0.04 -0.02
C SER A 209 18.95 0.75 -1.38
N TRP A 210 18.35 1.94 -1.43
CA TRP A 210 18.43 2.82 -2.60
C TRP A 210 19.85 3.32 -2.85
N GLY A 211 20.60 3.65 -1.78
CA GLY A 211 21.99 4.06 -1.89
C GLY A 211 22.88 2.95 -2.45
N TRP A 212 22.59 1.68 -2.16
CA TRP A 212 23.26 0.55 -2.79
C TRP A 212 23.17 0.59 -4.32
N TRP A 213 22.01 0.91 -4.87
CA TRP A 213 21.85 1.08 -6.30
C TRP A 213 22.71 2.24 -6.83
N ILE A 214 22.67 3.40 -6.14
CA ILE A 214 23.40 4.61 -6.55
C ILE A 214 24.92 4.37 -6.56
N VAL A 215 25.48 3.82 -5.50
CA VAL A 215 26.94 3.58 -5.40
C VAL A 215 27.43 2.50 -6.38
N ASN A 216 26.51 1.67 -6.88
CA ASN A 216 26.79 0.67 -7.92
C ASN A 216 26.39 1.12 -9.34
N GLY A 217 26.16 2.43 -9.54
CA GLY A 217 26.01 3.03 -10.87
C GLY A 217 24.59 3.12 -11.39
N ALA A 218 23.58 2.92 -10.55
CA ALA A 218 22.18 3.12 -10.97
C ALA A 218 21.92 4.60 -11.30
N THR A 219 21.24 4.84 -12.40
CA THR A 219 20.81 6.17 -12.87
C THR A 219 19.28 6.37 -12.70
N THR A 220 18.58 5.36 -12.24
CA THR A 220 17.13 5.33 -12.01
C THR A 220 16.83 4.36 -10.87
N PHE A 221 15.57 4.31 -10.42
CA PHE A 221 15.11 3.26 -9.54
C PHE A 221 15.05 1.91 -10.28
N TYR A 222 15.42 0.86 -9.57
CA TYR A 222 15.34 -0.51 -10.08
C TYR A 222 14.10 -1.20 -9.52
N GLU A 223 13.59 -2.18 -10.25
CA GLU A 223 12.49 -3.03 -9.78
C GLU A 223 12.93 -3.98 -8.67
N ASN A 224 14.17 -4.44 -8.72
CA ASN A 224 14.73 -5.42 -7.81
C ASN A 224 15.85 -4.87 -6.95
N TRP A 225 15.93 -5.36 -5.70
CA TRP A 225 17.01 -4.99 -4.78
C TRP A 225 18.37 -5.51 -5.22
N PRO A 226 18.56 -6.81 -5.62
CA PRO A 226 19.82 -7.30 -6.17
C PRO A 226 20.11 -6.73 -7.56
N LEU A 227 21.40 -6.45 -7.85
CA LEU A 227 21.84 -5.93 -9.15
C LEU A 227 21.85 -6.98 -10.27
N ASP A 228 21.80 -8.26 -9.91
CA ASP A 228 21.87 -9.42 -10.81
C ASP A 228 20.55 -10.19 -10.91
N ALA A 229 19.44 -9.51 -10.76
CA ALA A 229 18.12 -10.11 -10.64
C ALA A 229 17.60 -10.89 -11.87
N GLY A 230 18.44 -11.12 -12.87
CA GLY A 230 18.11 -11.96 -14.04
C GLY A 230 17.55 -11.18 -15.24
N ARG A 231 17.26 -11.90 -16.33
CA ARG A 231 16.90 -11.29 -17.62
C ARG A 231 15.45 -10.79 -17.72
N ASP A 232 14.59 -11.25 -16.84
CA ASP A 232 13.14 -11.00 -16.95
C ASP A 232 12.66 -9.86 -16.05
N ILE A 233 13.59 -9.14 -15.44
CA ILE A 233 13.29 -8.11 -14.43
C ILE A 233 13.85 -6.77 -14.88
N SER A 234 13.01 -5.75 -14.87
CA SER A 234 13.41 -4.40 -15.25
C SER A 234 14.41 -3.82 -14.26
N MET A 235 15.52 -3.30 -14.79
CA MET A 235 16.48 -2.47 -14.04
C MET A 235 16.14 -0.99 -14.17
N ASN A 236 14.94 -0.67 -14.61
CA ASN A 236 14.49 0.68 -14.87
C ASN A 236 13.00 0.79 -14.49
N HIS A 237 12.73 1.46 -13.35
CA HIS A 237 11.37 1.56 -12.82
C HIS A 237 10.96 3.01 -12.60
#